data_94987baa72c0277341337c6d52b442e0
#
_entry.id   94987baa72c0277341337c6d52b442e0
#
_cell.length_a   1.000
_cell.length_b   1.000
_cell.length_c   1.000
_cell.angle_alpha   90.00
_cell.angle_beta   90.00
_cell.angle_gamma   90.00
#
_symmetry.space_group_name_H-M   'P 1'
#
loop_
_entity.id
_entity.type
_entity.pdbx_description
1 polymer ?
#
loop_
_entity_poly.entity_id
_entity_poly.type
_entity_poly.pdbx_seq_one_letter_code
_entity_poly.pdbx_strand_id
1 'polypeptide(L)'
;IGHSARDTFQALKEQNIPMEAKPFAVGVRVEHRQDTINLSQYGTLDDRLPAADYKLTGRTSDDRGVYSFCMCPGGQVVAAASEEGGVCTNGMSLSARDGQNANSALLVGVGPEDFDGEDPLAGINLQREMEQAAYRTAVAAGGEPYQAPAQTVGDFLAHRAGGPSKQVKPTYARGVAWCDLHECLPPFVARAMEQALPQLDRRLHGFADPQAVLTGVETRSSSPVRIVRGKNMQAQLAAASVSGCVQDEVLSTAQLVPAPASSGTQDQARAKTQAAPESSAAANRQSADVAALEPETGLYPCGEGAGYAGGIMSAACDGLRVASALVESLRPE
;
A
#
# COMPACT_ATOMS: atom_id res chain seq x y z
N ILE A 1 2.41 -17.07 -1.83
CA ILE A 1 2.00 -16.33 -3.04
C ILE A 1 1.80 -14.86 -2.70
N GLY A 2 2.21 -13.98 -3.60
CA GLY A 2 1.95 -12.55 -3.46
C GLY A 2 0.55 -12.18 -3.96
N HIS A 3 0.08 -11.00 -3.59
CA HIS A 3 -1.24 -10.52 -4.00
C HIS A 3 -1.36 -10.23 -5.53
N SER A 4 -0.28 -10.33 -6.29
CA SER A 4 -0.32 -10.26 -7.75
C SER A 4 -0.73 -11.57 -8.43
N ALA A 5 -0.80 -12.69 -7.69
CA ALA A 5 -1.29 -13.97 -8.18
C ALA A 5 -2.82 -14.01 -8.20
N ARG A 6 -3.43 -13.20 -9.06
CA ARG A 6 -4.88 -12.95 -9.12
C ARG A 6 -5.68 -14.20 -9.53
N ASP A 7 -5.09 -15.04 -10.35
CA ASP A 7 -5.62 -16.36 -10.72
C ASP A 7 -5.76 -17.29 -9.50
N THR A 8 -4.82 -17.23 -8.55
CA THR A 8 -4.91 -18.02 -7.32
C THR A 8 -6.09 -17.59 -6.45
N PHE A 9 -6.35 -16.28 -6.31
CA PHE A 9 -7.54 -15.82 -5.58
C PHE A 9 -8.83 -16.29 -6.26
N GLN A 10 -8.88 -16.27 -7.58
CA GLN A 10 -10.02 -16.78 -8.34
C GLN A 10 -10.22 -18.29 -8.07
N ALA A 11 -9.14 -19.09 -8.13
CA ALA A 11 -9.20 -20.52 -7.86
C ALA A 11 -9.65 -20.82 -6.41
N LEU A 12 -9.20 -20.04 -5.43
CA LEU A 12 -9.65 -20.17 -4.03
C LEU A 12 -11.14 -19.83 -3.87
N LYS A 13 -11.61 -18.80 -4.57
CA LYS A 13 -13.04 -18.43 -4.60
C LYS A 13 -13.90 -19.56 -5.16
N GLU A 14 -13.46 -20.18 -6.24
CA GLU A 14 -14.14 -21.33 -6.89
C GLU A 14 -14.19 -22.57 -5.96
N GLN A 15 -13.21 -22.71 -5.08
CA GLN A 15 -13.19 -23.73 -4.04
C GLN A 15 -13.97 -23.35 -2.78
N ASN A 16 -14.71 -22.25 -2.78
CA ASN A 16 -15.49 -21.73 -1.66
C ASN A 16 -14.61 -21.44 -0.40
N ILE A 17 -13.35 -21.07 -0.59
CA ILE A 17 -12.52 -20.57 0.51
C ILE A 17 -12.99 -19.13 0.84
N PRO A 18 -13.43 -18.85 2.08
CA PRO A 18 -13.93 -17.56 2.45
C PRO A 18 -12.85 -16.47 2.32
N MET A 19 -13.23 -15.40 1.67
CA MET A 19 -12.41 -14.21 1.49
C MET A 19 -13.25 -12.97 1.77
N GLU A 20 -12.60 -11.90 2.17
CA GLU A 20 -13.22 -10.59 2.38
C GLU A 20 -12.45 -9.49 1.62
N ALA A 21 -13.19 -8.49 1.16
CA ALA A 21 -12.58 -7.28 0.63
C ALA A 21 -11.85 -6.53 1.74
N LYS A 22 -10.66 -6.06 1.46
CA LYS A 22 -9.79 -5.40 2.44
C LYS A 22 -9.40 -4.02 1.94
N PRO A 23 -9.38 -2.98 2.79
CA PRO A 23 -8.81 -1.68 2.44
C PRO A 23 -7.37 -1.81 1.96
N PHE A 24 -7.03 -1.04 0.93
CA PHE A 24 -5.70 -0.98 0.33
C PHE A 24 -5.40 0.47 -0.12
N ALA A 25 -4.39 0.68 -0.93
CA ALA A 25 -4.12 2.01 -1.44
C ALA A 25 -3.60 1.95 -2.88
N VAL A 26 -3.93 2.98 -3.65
CA VAL A 26 -3.53 3.14 -5.04
C VAL A 26 -3.07 4.56 -5.31
N GLY A 27 -2.30 4.75 -6.38
CA GLY A 27 -1.85 6.07 -6.79
C GLY A 27 -0.81 6.01 -7.89
N VAL A 28 0.27 6.75 -7.73
CA VAL A 28 1.35 6.87 -8.70
C VAL A 28 2.71 6.86 -8.01
N ARG A 29 3.79 6.70 -8.76
CA ARG A 29 5.15 7.03 -8.32
C ARG A 29 5.44 8.50 -8.57
N VAL A 30 6.02 9.17 -7.57
CA VAL A 30 6.57 10.51 -7.70
C VAL A 30 8.09 10.44 -7.69
N GLU A 31 8.73 11.07 -8.66
CA GLU A 31 10.18 11.19 -8.78
C GLU A 31 10.63 12.64 -8.59
N HIS A 32 11.68 12.81 -7.81
CA HIS A 32 12.38 14.06 -7.58
C HIS A 32 13.86 13.87 -7.86
N ARG A 33 14.59 14.95 -8.07
CA ARG A 33 16.05 14.90 -7.96
C ARG A 33 16.43 14.53 -6.52
N GLN A 34 17.37 13.59 -6.36
CA GLN A 34 17.86 13.22 -5.02
C GLN A 34 18.47 14.41 -4.28
N ASP A 35 19.18 15.29 -5.00
CA ASP A 35 19.75 16.52 -4.45
C ASP A 35 18.70 17.42 -3.81
N THR A 36 17.52 17.57 -4.43
CA THR A 36 16.40 18.35 -3.88
C THR A 36 15.96 17.77 -2.54
N ILE A 37 15.84 16.45 -2.46
CA ILE A 37 15.45 15.77 -1.22
C ILE A 37 16.54 15.89 -0.16
N ASN A 38 17.82 15.70 -0.53
CA ASN A 38 18.95 15.88 0.38
C ASN A 38 18.97 17.29 0.96
N LEU A 39 18.82 18.30 0.11
CA LEU A 39 18.82 19.70 0.55
C LEU A 39 17.64 19.99 1.48
N SER A 40 16.46 19.48 1.18
CA SER A 40 15.26 19.66 2.00
C SER A 40 15.39 18.98 3.37
N GLN A 41 16.00 17.80 3.44
CA GLN A 41 16.13 17.04 4.68
C GLN A 41 17.34 17.49 5.53
N TYR A 42 18.48 17.78 4.90
CA TYR A 42 19.74 18.06 5.59
C TYR A 42 20.11 19.55 5.63
N GLY A 43 19.48 20.38 4.79
CA GLY A 43 19.86 21.78 4.62
C GLY A 43 21.20 21.98 3.91
N THR A 44 21.83 20.90 3.43
CA THR A 44 23.14 20.91 2.77
C THR A 44 23.25 19.78 1.77
N LEU A 45 24.16 19.94 0.79
CA LEU A 45 24.57 18.89 -0.15
C LEU A 45 25.98 18.42 0.23
N ASP A 46 26.11 17.65 1.29
CA ASP A 46 27.38 17.08 1.77
C ASP A 46 27.45 15.59 1.37
N ASP A 47 28.41 15.23 0.51
CA ASP A 47 28.60 13.87 0.00
C ASP A 47 28.91 12.81 1.09
N ARG A 48 29.22 13.24 2.31
CA ARG A 48 29.40 12.34 3.46
C ARG A 48 28.09 11.86 4.05
N LEU A 49 26.96 12.52 3.72
CA LEU A 49 25.64 12.14 4.18
C LEU A 49 25.04 11.10 3.23
N PRO A 50 24.30 10.11 3.74
CA PRO A 50 23.62 9.15 2.87
C PRO A 50 22.52 9.85 2.07
N ALA A 51 22.08 9.23 0.96
CA ALA A 51 20.92 9.69 0.23
C ALA A 51 19.70 9.79 1.18
N ALA A 52 19.13 10.99 1.30
CA ALA A 52 18.03 11.26 2.21
C ALA A 52 16.76 10.52 1.80
N ASP A 53 16.04 10.07 2.81
CA ASP A 53 14.70 9.49 2.67
C ASP A 53 13.63 10.35 3.33
N TYR A 54 12.37 10.01 3.13
CA TYR A 54 11.24 10.69 3.76
C TYR A 54 10.04 9.75 3.94
N LYS A 55 9.21 10.12 4.91
CA LYS A 55 7.88 9.53 5.13
C LYS A 55 6.88 10.64 5.37
N LEU A 56 5.93 10.79 4.47
CA LEU A 56 4.96 11.87 4.47
C LEU A 56 3.55 11.30 4.55
N THR A 57 2.68 12.00 5.27
CA THR A 57 1.27 11.66 5.38
C THR A 57 0.44 12.92 5.27
N GLY A 58 -0.71 12.85 4.67
CA GLY A 58 -1.69 13.93 4.55
C GLY A 58 -3.10 13.37 4.67
N ARG A 59 -4.07 14.26 4.79
CA ARG A 59 -5.48 13.92 4.75
C ARG A 59 -6.22 14.91 3.88
N THR A 60 -7.20 14.43 3.16
CA THR A 60 -8.12 15.28 2.40
C THR A 60 -9.17 15.90 3.31
N SER A 61 -9.97 16.82 2.76
CA SER A 61 -11.07 17.47 3.49
C SER A 61 -12.17 16.50 3.93
N ASP A 62 -12.30 15.35 3.24
CA ASP A 62 -13.20 14.24 3.55
C ASP A 62 -12.50 13.11 4.35
N ASP A 63 -11.39 13.44 5.01
CA ASP A 63 -10.60 12.57 5.90
C ASP A 63 -9.94 11.37 5.21
N ARG A 64 -9.85 11.33 3.89
CA ARG A 64 -9.15 10.26 3.15
C ARG A 64 -7.63 10.39 3.34
N GLY A 65 -6.99 9.29 3.70
CA GLY A 65 -5.53 9.25 3.88
C GLY A 65 -4.78 9.31 2.55
N VAL A 66 -3.76 10.18 2.49
CA VAL A 66 -2.78 10.23 1.38
C VAL A 66 -1.38 10.20 1.96
N TYR A 67 -0.50 9.34 1.45
CA TYR A 67 0.81 9.16 2.05
C TYR A 67 1.88 8.70 1.06
N SER A 68 3.13 8.99 1.39
CA SER A 68 4.27 8.40 0.69
C SER A 68 4.51 6.98 1.20
N PHE A 69 4.82 6.06 0.29
CA PHE A 69 5.07 4.67 0.63
C PHE A 69 6.26 4.13 -0.16
N CYS A 70 6.99 3.18 0.44
CA CYS A 70 8.12 2.50 -0.20
C CYS A 70 9.07 3.49 -0.89
N MET A 71 9.51 4.53 -0.15
CA MET A 71 10.45 5.54 -0.63
C MET A 71 11.80 4.90 -0.95
N CYS A 72 12.33 5.22 -2.12
CA CYS A 72 13.54 4.67 -2.71
C CYS A 72 14.57 5.80 -2.95
N PRO A 73 15.48 6.07 -1.98
CA PRO A 73 16.53 7.05 -2.16
C PRO A 73 17.52 6.60 -3.24
N GLY A 74 17.97 7.52 -4.09
CA GLY A 74 18.86 7.21 -5.20
C GLY A 74 18.35 6.05 -6.05
N GLY A 75 17.02 5.97 -6.23
CA GLY A 75 16.35 4.84 -6.83
C GLY A 75 15.75 5.11 -8.19
N GLN A 76 15.03 4.13 -8.68
CA GLN A 76 14.36 4.18 -9.98
C GLN A 76 12.94 3.62 -9.88
N VAL A 77 12.07 4.09 -10.78
CA VAL A 77 10.74 3.51 -10.99
C VAL A 77 10.89 2.27 -11.87
N VAL A 78 10.25 1.17 -11.47
CA VAL A 78 10.32 -0.11 -12.15
C VAL A 78 8.95 -0.60 -12.62
N ALA A 79 8.94 -1.42 -13.68
CA ALA A 79 7.72 -2.08 -14.14
C ALA A 79 7.33 -3.22 -13.19
N ALA A 80 6.06 -3.27 -12.81
CA ALA A 80 5.51 -4.25 -11.88
C ALA A 80 4.24 -4.95 -12.41
N ALA A 81 3.85 -4.69 -13.66
CA ALA A 81 2.70 -5.34 -14.27
C ALA A 81 2.94 -6.84 -14.47
N SER A 82 1.91 -7.64 -14.25
CA SER A 82 1.92 -9.11 -14.43
C SER A 82 0.78 -9.61 -15.33
N GLU A 83 -0.07 -8.71 -15.82
CA GLU A 83 -1.16 -9.03 -16.74
C GLU A 83 -0.96 -8.29 -18.07
N GLU A 84 -1.37 -8.92 -19.17
CA GLU A 84 -1.30 -8.33 -20.50
C GLU A 84 -2.20 -7.10 -20.60
N GLY A 85 -1.73 -6.08 -21.32
CA GLY A 85 -2.48 -4.84 -21.52
C GLY A 85 -2.60 -3.96 -20.25
N GLY A 86 -1.77 -4.21 -19.24
CA GLY A 86 -1.73 -3.44 -18.01
C GLY A 86 -0.37 -2.76 -17.78
N VAL A 87 -0.37 -1.58 -17.18
CA VAL A 87 0.82 -0.88 -16.68
C VAL A 87 0.70 -0.70 -15.17
N CYS A 88 1.68 -1.20 -14.44
CA CYS A 88 1.81 -1.00 -13.00
C CYS A 88 3.25 -0.63 -12.68
N THR A 89 3.44 0.34 -11.81
CA THR A 89 4.75 0.83 -11.38
C THR A 89 5.05 0.42 -9.95
N ASN A 90 6.33 0.34 -9.63
CA ASN A 90 6.87 0.24 -8.29
C ASN A 90 8.21 0.99 -8.24
N GLY A 91 8.89 1.00 -7.12
CA GLY A 91 10.21 1.61 -6.98
C GLY A 91 11.25 0.67 -6.42
N MET A 92 12.50 0.95 -6.74
CA MET A 92 13.64 0.19 -6.26
C MET A 92 14.86 1.11 -6.11
N SER A 93 15.63 0.89 -5.04
CA SER A 93 17.00 1.42 -4.93
C SER A 93 18.00 0.29 -5.06
N LEU A 94 19.12 0.55 -5.72
CA LEU A 94 20.30 -0.29 -5.58
C LEU A 94 20.92 -0.11 -4.18
N SER A 95 21.75 -1.03 -3.75
CA SER A 95 22.38 -0.96 -2.43
C SER A 95 23.22 0.31 -2.22
N ALA A 96 23.83 0.83 -3.28
CA ALA A 96 24.62 2.06 -3.25
C ALA A 96 23.76 3.32 -3.05
N ARG A 97 22.47 3.29 -3.44
CA ARG A 97 21.54 4.45 -3.38
C ARG A 97 22.08 5.72 -4.04
N ASP A 98 22.83 5.55 -5.14
CA ASP A 98 23.61 6.58 -5.83
C ASP A 98 22.96 7.08 -7.13
N GLY A 99 21.71 6.69 -7.37
CA GLY A 99 20.93 7.16 -8.51
C GLY A 99 20.59 8.66 -8.39
N GLN A 100 20.35 9.29 -9.54
CA GLN A 100 20.06 10.73 -9.61
C GLN A 100 18.72 11.13 -9.00
N ASN A 101 17.75 10.20 -8.98
CA ASN A 101 16.42 10.47 -8.49
C ASN A 101 16.15 9.77 -7.15
N ALA A 102 15.34 10.43 -6.34
CA ALA A 102 14.57 9.83 -5.27
C ALA A 102 13.17 9.52 -5.81
N ASN A 103 12.56 8.41 -5.42
CA ASN A 103 11.16 8.18 -5.74
C ASN A 103 10.39 7.56 -4.58
N SER A 104 9.09 7.79 -4.53
CA SER A 104 8.17 7.09 -3.64
C SER A 104 6.83 6.89 -4.31
N ALA A 105 6.05 5.93 -3.86
CA ALA A 105 4.62 5.94 -4.14
C ALA A 105 3.97 7.14 -3.44
N LEU A 106 3.04 7.78 -4.10
CA LEU A 106 2.04 8.71 -3.54
C LEU A 106 0.70 7.99 -3.61
N LEU A 107 0.26 7.47 -2.48
CA LEU A 107 -0.88 6.57 -2.37
C LEU A 107 -2.07 7.23 -1.68
N VAL A 108 -3.24 6.89 -2.17
CA VAL A 108 -4.55 7.28 -1.64
C VAL A 108 -5.23 6.03 -1.09
N GLY A 109 -5.73 6.10 0.13
CA GLY A 109 -6.48 5.01 0.76
C GLY A 109 -7.78 4.71 0.00
N VAL A 110 -8.06 3.43 -0.19
CA VAL A 110 -9.25 2.88 -0.86
C VAL A 110 -9.87 1.85 0.06
N GLY A 111 -11.17 1.99 0.32
CA GLY A 111 -11.96 1.06 1.10
C GLY A 111 -12.99 0.31 0.27
N PRO A 112 -13.67 -0.68 0.86
CA PRO A 112 -14.74 -1.42 0.19
C PRO A 112 -15.87 -0.52 -0.33
N GLU A 113 -16.05 0.66 0.24
CA GLU A 113 -17.02 1.67 -0.16
C GLU A 113 -16.69 2.35 -1.50
N ASP A 114 -15.47 2.24 -1.99
CA ASP A 114 -15.00 2.87 -3.23
C ASP A 114 -15.14 1.95 -4.47
N PHE A 115 -15.52 0.71 -4.27
CA PHE A 115 -15.74 -0.26 -5.34
C PHE A 115 -16.96 -1.13 -5.04
N ASP A 116 -17.54 -1.78 -6.06
CA ASP A 116 -18.79 -2.53 -5.96
C ASP A 116 -18.60 -3.79 -5.08
N GLY A 117 -19.08 -3.71 -3.84
CA GLY A 117 -18.49 -4.25 -2.62
C GLY A 117 -18.96 -5.61 -2.11
N GLU A 118 -19.83 -6.40 -2.78
CA GLU A 118 -20.17 -7.76 -2.29
C GLU A 118 -19.15 -8.82 -2.74
N ASP A 119 -18.45 -8.61 -3.85
CA ASP A 119 -17.41 -9.52 -4.30
C ASP A 119 -16.08 -9.26 -3.56
N PRO A 120 -15.54 -10.24 -2.81
CA PRO A 120 -14.26 -10.08 -2.14
C PRO A 120 -13.10 -9.77 -3.10
N LEU A 121 -13.26 -10.04 -4.40
CA LEU A 121 -12.25 -9.75 -5.44
C LEU A 121 -12.48 -8.39 -6.13
N ALA A 122 -13.49 -7.61 -5.77
CA ALA A 122 -13.80 -6.32 -6.40
C ALA A 122 -12.62 -5.35 -6.37
N GLY A 123 -11.84 -5.32 -5.27
CA GLY A 123 -10.61 -4.53 -5.19
C GLY A 123 -9.53 -4.93 -6.20
N ILE A 124 -9.45 -6.21 -6.58
CA ILE A 124 -8.58 -6.69 -7.67
C ILE A 124 -9.07 -6.14 -9.01
N ASN A 125 -10.38 -6.08 -9.22
CA ASN A 125 -10.94 -5.54 -10.47
C ASN A 125 -10.64 -4.04 -10.59
N LEU A 126 -10.78 -3.26 -9.52
CA LEU A 126 -10.39 -1.85 -9.51
C LEU A 126 -8.89 -1.67 -9.87
N GLN A 127 -8.00 -2.47 -9.28
CA GLN A 127 -6.58 -2.44 -9.64
C GLN A 127 -6.37 -2.73 -11.13
N ARG A 128 -7.03 -3.75 -11.67
CA ARG A 128 -6.92 -4.16 -13.10
C ARG A 128 -7.44 -3.07 -14.03
N GLU A 129 -8.57 -2.47 -13.72
CA GLU A 129 -9.15 -1.36 -14.48
C GLU A 129 -8.19 -0.17 -14.57
N MET A 130 -7.58 0.23 -13.44
CA MET A 130 -6.57 1.29 -13.41
C MET A 130 -5.33 0.94 -14.24
N GLU A 131 -4.82 -0.30 -14.11
CA GLU A 131 -3.64 -0.76 -14.85
C GLU A 131 -3.89 -0.78 -16.37
N GLN A 132 -5.07 -1.23 -16.78
CA GLN A 132 -5.48 -1.22 -18.18
C GLN A 132 -5.79 0.19 -18.71
N ALA A 133 -6.38 1.05 -17.88
CA ALA A 133 -6.58 2.45 -18.22
C ALA A 133 -5.22 3.14 -18.43
N ALA A 134 -4.26 2.94 -17.55
CA ALA A 134 -2.91 3.47 -17.69
C ALA A 134 -2.24 3.03 -19.00
N TYR A 135 -2.37 1.75 -19.37
CA TYR A 135 -1.87 1.25 -20.65
C TYR A 135 -2.53 1.96 -21.84
N ARG A 136 -3.87 2.03 -21.83
CA ARG A 136 -4.63 2.66 -22.92
C ARG A 136 -4.32 4.14 -23.06
N THR A 137 -4.23 4.88 -21.94
CA THR A 137 -3.91 6.31 -21.92
C THR A 137 -2.51 6.57 -22.48
N ALA A 138 -1.51 5.77 -22.08
CA ALA A 138 -0.15 5.92 -22.61
C ALA A 138 -0.09 5.67 -24.12
N VAL A 139 -0.75 4.63 -24.63
CA VAL A 139 -0.80 4.33 -26.06
C VAL A 139 -1.57 5.40 -26.84
N ALA A 140 -2.70 5.88 -26.31
CA ALA A 140 -3.48 6.95 -26.93
C ALA A 140 -2.70 8.28 -27.03
N ALA A 141 -1.80 8.53 -26.10
CA ALA A 141 -0.88 9.67 -26.14
C ALA A 141 0.31 9.48 -27.11
N GLY A 142 0.33 8.39 -27.87
CA GLY A 142 1.40 8.10 -28.85
C GLY A 142 2.60 7.37 -28.23
N GLY A 143 2.47 6.84 -27.02
CA GLY A 143 3.50 6.01 -26.40
C GLY A 143 3.57 4.60 -27.00
N GLU A 144 4.75 3.99 -26.90
CA GLU A 144 4.94 2.59 -27.26
C GLU A 144 4.25 1.66 -26.24
N PRO A 145 3.89 0.43 -26.61
CA PRO A 145 3.28 -0.53 -25.69
C PRO A 145 4.10 -0.70 -24.40
N TYR A 146 3.39 -0.62 -23.25
CA TYR A 146 3.96 -0.72 -21.90
C TYR A 146 4.89 0.43 -21.47
N GLN A 147 4.92 1.54 -22.19
CA GLN A 147 5.35 2.80 -21.59
C GLN A 147 4.34 3.22 -20.51
N ALA A 148 4.85 3.83 -19.44
CA ALA A 148 3.98 4.29 -18.36
C ALA A 148 3.43 5.69 -18.66
N PRO A 149 2.16 6.00 -18.36
CA PRO A 149 1.67 7.36 -18.43
C PRO A 149 2.38 8.22 -17.38
N ALA A 150 2.81 9.41 -17.77
CA ALA A 150 3.50 10.32 -16.88
C ALA A 150 3.09 11.78 -17.09
N GLN A 151 3.20 12.55 -16.02
CA GLN A 151 2.85 13.97 -16.00
C GLN A 151 3.72 14.70 -14.98
N THR A 152 4.06 15.97 -15.21
CA THR A 152 4.70 16.74 -14.14
C THR A 152 3.69 17.11 -13.06
N VAL A 153 4.14 17.31 -11.83
CA VAL A 153 3.26 17.76 -10.73
C VAL A 153 2.58 19.08 -11.08
N GLY A 154 3.32 20.00 -11.73
CA GLY A 154 2.75 21.28 -12.14
C GLY A 154 1.64 21.14 -13.18
N ASP A 155 1.79 20.24 -14.13
CA ASP A 155 0.76 20.00 -15.15
C ASP A 155 -0.42 19.22 -14.59
N PHE A 156 -0.18 18.27 -13.69
CA PHE A 156 -1.24 17.55 -12.97
C PHE A 156 -2.14 18.52 -12.18
N LEU A 157 -1.55 19.39 -11.37
CA LEU A 157 -2.31 20.39 -10.60
C LEU A 157 -3.00 21.44 -11.47
N ALA A 158 -2.52 21.64 -12.70
CA ALA A 158 -3.11 22.54 -13.68
C ALA A 158 -4.10 21.87 -14.65
N HIS A 159 -4.39 20.57 -14.48
CA HIS A 159 -5.24 19.77 -15.37
C HIS A 159 -4.84 19.89 -16.85
N ARG A 160 -3.56 19.68 -17.15
CA ARG A 160 -3.01 19.75 -18.52
C ARG A 160 -2.20 18.51 -18.81
N ALA A 161 -2.35 17.94 -19.98
CA ALA A 161 -1.51 16.81 -20.41
C ALA A 161 -0.01 17.09 -20.26
N GLY A 162 0.40 18.33 -20.56
CA GLY A 162 1.76 18.79 -20.33
C GLY A 162 2.80 18.15 -21.27
N GLY A 163 4.03 18.08 -20.77
CA GLY A 163 5.16 17.53 -21.52
C GLY A 163 6.35 17.18 -20.61
N PRO A 164 7.51 16.87 -21.20
CA PRO A 164 8.68 16.43 -20.45
C PRO A 164 9.15 17.43 -19.40
N SER A 165 9.44 16.93 -18.19
CA SER A 165 10.10 17.71 -17.16
C SER A 165 11.48 18.18 -17.66
N LYS A 166 11.84 19.42 -17.31
CA LYS A 166 13.14 20.03 -17.61
C LYS A 166 14.22 19.65 -16.59
N GLN A 167 13.84 19.14 -15.43
CA GLN A 167 14.74 18.89 -14.30
C GLN A 167 14.81 17.42 -13.91
N VAL A 168 13.69 16.70 -13.94
CA VAL A 168 13.62 15.30 -13.54
C VAL A 168 13.46 14.43 -14.77
N LYS A 169 14.42 13.59 -15.05
CA LYS A 169 14.33 12.59 -16.10
C LYS A 169 13.70 11.32 -15.50
N PRO A 170 12.52 10.88 -15.99
CA PRO A 170 11.89 9.66 -15.51
C PRO A 170 12.83 8.45 -15.63
N THR A 171 12.80 7.58 -14.63
CA THR A 171 13.68 6.41 -14.57
C THR A 171 13.01 5.11 -14.98
N TYR A 172 11.72 5.12 -15.30
CA TYR A 172 11.00 3.93 -15.75
C TYR A 172 11.62 3.37 -17.02
N ALA A 173 12.16 2.15 -16.94
CA ALA A 173 13.06 1.60 -17.95
C ALA A 173 12.45 1.44 -19.35
N ARG A 174 11.13 1.26 -19.46
CA ARG A 174 10.44 1.18 -20.76
C ARG A 174 10.11 2.56 -21.35
N GLY A 175 10.48 3.63 -20.67
CA GLY A 175 10.10 4.99 -21.02
C GLY A 175 8.68 5.37 -20.60
N VAL A 176 8.37 6.64 -20.75
CA VAL A 176 7.07 7.20 -20.37
C VAL A 176 6.39 7.88 -21.54
N ALA A 177 5.05 7.86 -21.54
CA ALA A 177 4.22 8.66 -22.41
C ALA A 177 3.66 9.85 -21.60
N TRP A 178 3.92 11.08 -22.10
CA TRP A 178 3.44 12.29 -21.43
C TRP A 178 1.97 12.53 -21.76
N CYS A 179 1.12 12.48 -20.75
CA CYS A 179 -0.33 12.58 -20.88
C CYS A 179 -0.98 13.08 -19.59
N ASP A 180 -2.30 13.25 -19.60
CA ASP A 180 -3.06 13.59 -18.41
C ASP A 180 -3.36 12.33 -17.58
N LEU A 181 -2.84 12.27 -16.36
CA LEU A 181 -3.09 11.14 -15.45
C LEU A 181 -4.53 11.07 -14.93
N HIS A 182 -5.30 12.15 -15.04
CA HIS A 182 -6.73 12.13 -14.71
C HIS A 182 -7.53 11.17 -15.62
N GLU A 183 -7.01 10.86 -16.81
CA GLU A 183 -7.65 9.91 -17.73
C GLU A 183 -7.53 8.44 -17.29
N CYS A 184 -6.58 8.12 -16.41
CA CYS A 184 -6.35 6.74 -15.95
C CYS A 184 -6.51 6.56 -14.43
N LEU A 185 -6.61 7.65 -13.67
CA LEU A 185 -6.89 7.60 -12.23
C LEU A 185 -8.38 7.72 -11.95
N PRO A 186 -8.94 6.96 -11.00
CA PRO A 186 -10.28 7.24 -10.50
C PRO A 186 -10.39 8.69 -10.02
N PRO A 187 -11.51 9.39 -10.30
CA PRO A 187 -11.64 10.81 -9.97
C PRO A 187 -11.42 11.15 -8.49
N PHE A 188 -11.79 10.24 -7.57
CA PHE A 188 -11.55 10.44 -6.14
C PHE A 188 -10.07 10.32 -5.77
N VAL A 189 -9.31 9.48 -6.47
CA VAL A 189 -7.85 9.34 -6.28
C VAL A 189 -7.15 10.60 -6.75
N ALA A 190 -7.44 11.08 -7.96
CA ALA A 190 -6.84 12.29 -8.51
C ALA A 190 -7.11 13.50 -7.60
N ARG A 191 -8.38 13.75 -7.20
CA ARG A 191 -8.74 14.82 -6.27
C ARG A 191 -8.03 14.72 -4.92
N ALA A 192 -7.88 13.52 -4.38
CA ALA A 192 -7.17 13.33 -3.12
C ALA A 192 -5.68 13.69 -3.24
N MET A 193 -5.04 13.33 -4.34
CA MET A 193 -3.66 13.71 -4.63
C MET A 193 -3.49 15.22 -4.80
N GLU A 194 -4.39 15.88 -5.53
CA GLU A 194 -4.40 17.35 -5.69
C GLU A 194 -4.46 18.08 -4.35
N GLN A 195 -5.32 17.63 -3.44
CA GLN A 195 -5.45 18.22 -2.11
C GLN A 195 -4.22 17.95 -1.23
N ALA A 196 -3.60 16.78 -1.39
CA ALA A 196 -2.49 16.36 -0.54
C ALA A 196 -1.16 16.96 -0.97
N LEU A 197 -0.86 17.07 -2.26
CA LEU A 197 0.43 17.56 -2.77
C LEU A 197 0.88 18.87 -2.10
N PRO A 198 0.06 19.93 -2.01
CA PRO A 198 0.47 21.15 -1.31
C PRO A 198 0.65 20.96 0.20
N GLN A 199 -0.03 20.01 0.83
CA GLN A 199 0.13 19.71 2.25
C GLN A 199 1.46 18.98 2.52
N LEU A 200 1.82 18.07 1.64
CA LEU A 200 3.07 17.31 1.71
C LEU A 200 4.28 18.21 1.44
N ASP A 201 4.14 19.17 0.51
CA ASP A 201 5.18 20.18 0.23
C ASP A 201 5.49 21.07 1.44
N ARG A 202 4.48 21.42 2.23
CA ARG A 202 4.71 22.15 3.50
C ARG A 202 5.51 21.35 4.54
N ARG A 203 5.53 20.02 4.42
CA ARG A 203 6.28 19.12 5.33
C ARG A 203 7.66 18.78 4.80
N LEU A 204 7.80 18.71 3.50
CA LEU A 204 9.06 18.48 2.79
C LEU A 204 9.11 19.43 1.60
N HIS A 205 9.79 20.53 1.76
CA HIS A 205 9.88 21.58 0.74
C HIS A 205 10.45 21.02 -0.58
N GLY A 206 9.73 21.26 -1.68
CA GLY A 206 10.07 20.73 -3.00
C GLY A 206 9.40 19.38 -3.31
N PHE A 207 8.57 18.83 -2.41
CA PHE A 207 7.81 17.60 -2.70
C PHE A 207 6.78 17.81 -3.84
N ALA A 208 6.12 18.97 -3.88
CA ALA A 208 5.24 19.36 -4.98
C ALA A 208 5.94 20.30 -5.97
N ASP A 209 7.25 20.17 -6.17
CA ASP A 209 7.96 20.90 -7.22
C ASP A 209 7.24 20.70 -8.56
N PRO A 210 6.91 21.76 -9.29
CA PRO A 210 6.22 21.64 -10.58
C PRO A 210 6.92 20.76 -11.60
N GLN A 211 8.23 20.54 -11.45
CA GLN A 211 9.04 19.68 -12.33
C GLN A 211 9.22 18.24 -11.79
N ALA A 212 8.75 17.94 -10.58
CA ALA A 212 8.67 16.55 -10.12
C ALA A 212 7.75 15.74 -11.06
N VAL A 213 8.04 14.46 -11.23
CA VAL A 213 7.35 13.63 -12.22
C VAL A 213 6.47 12.59 -11.51
N LEU A 214 5.21 12.55 -11.89
CA LEU A 214 4.27 11.50 -11.53
C LEU A 214 4.26 10.44 -12.64
N THR A 215 4.45 9.18 -12.27
CA THR A 215 4.41 8.04 -13.21
C THR A 215 3.35 7.04 -12.75
N GLY A 216 2.33 6.82 -13.55
CA GLY A 216 1.16 6.00 -13.22
C GLY A 216 1.27 4.56 -13.76
N VAL A 217 0.55 3.64 -13.19
CA VAL A 217 -0.16 3.72 -11.90
C VAL A 217 0.49 2.77 -10.90
N GLU A 218 0.47 3.09 -9.61
CA GLU A 218 0.87 2.14 -8.56
C GLU A 218 -0.38 1.64 -7.85
N THR A 219 -0.72 0.38 -8.09
CA THR A 219 -1.96 -0.26 -7.62
C THR A 219 -1.71 -1.39 -6.64
N ARG A 220 -0.45 -1.87 -6.57
CA ARG A 220 -0.08 -3.11 -5.86
C ARG A 220 0.75 -2.84 -4.61
N SER A 221 0.32 -1.86 -3.81
CA SER A 221 0.97 -1.53 -2.53
C SER A 221 0.65 -2.52 -1.41
N SER A 222 -0.54 -3.14 -1.46
CA SER A 222 -0.97 -4.19 -0.51
C SER A 222 -2.10 -5.03 -1.12
N SER A 223 -2.37 -6.20 -0.52
CA SER A 223 -3.47 -7.06 -0.97
C SER A 223 -4.82 -6.38 -0.76
N PRO A 224 -5.69 -6.33 -1.76
CA PRO A 224 -7.08 -5.86 -1.64
C PRO A 224 -8.01 -6.94 -1.08
N VAL A 225 -7.50 -8.14 -0.81
CA VAL A 225 -8.25 -9.31 -0.36
C VAL A 225 -7.62 -9.86 0.89
N ARG A 226 -8.44 -10.36 1.81
CA ARG A 226 -8.02 -11.20 2.92
C ARG A 226 -8.65 -12.58 2.80
N ILE A 227 -7.84 -13.64 2.89
CA ILE A 227 -8.31 -15.01 2.99
C ILE A 227 -8.65 -15.27 4.46
N VAL A 228 -9.91 -15.53 4.77
CA VAL A 228 -10.36 -15.68 6.17
C VAL A 228 -9.73 -16.92 6.80
N ARG A 229 -9.16 -16.77 8.00
CA ARG A 229 -8.58 -17.88 8.77
C ARG A 229 -9.09 -17.89 10.20
N GLY A 230 -9.24 -19.09 10.77
CA GLY A 230 -9.66 -19.30 12.14
C GLY A 230 -8.55 -19.05 13.17
N LYS A 231 -8.86 -19.30 14.45
CA LYS A 231 -7.91 -19.17 15.57
C LYS A 231 -6.70 -20.10 15.44
N ASN A 232 -6.87 -21.26 14.79
CA ASN A 232 -5.82 -22.23 14.46
C ASN A 232 -4.96 -21.80 13.26
N MET A 233 -5.15 -20.60 12.70
CA MET A 233 -4.48 -20.04 11.52
C MET A 233 -4.79 -20.78 10.21
N GLN A 234 -5.66 -21.75 10.17
CA GLN A 234 -6.12 -22.38 8.93
C GLN A 234 -7.19 -21.54 8.23
N ALA A 235 -7.25 -21.62 6.91
CA ALA A 235 -8.37 -21.09 6.16
C ALA A 235 -9.64 -21.86 6.55
N GLN A 236 -10.71 -21.12 6.77
CA GLN A 236 -12.03 -21.72 7.04
C GLN A 236 -12.65 -22.22 5.73
N LEU A 237 -13.50 -23.24 5.81
CA LEU A 237 -14.44 -23.54 4.75
C LEU A 237 -15.70 -22.73 4.97
N ALA A 238 -16.31 -22.24 3.89
CA ALA A 238 -17.62 -21.60 4.02
C ALA A 238 -18.59 -22.61 4.61
N ALA A 239 -19.07 -22.34 5.82
CA ALA A 239 -20.16 -23.11 6.38
C ALA A 239 -21.34 -23.01 5.41
N ALA A 240 -21.88 -24.15 4.96
CA ALA A 240 -23.11 -24.16 4.22
C ALA A 240 -24.15 -23.38 5.03
N SER A 241 -24.46 -22.18 4.58
CA SER A 241 -25.36 -21.16 5.13
C SER A 241 -26.05 -21.54 6.45
N VAL A 242 -25.39 -21.19 7.58
CA VAL A 242 -26.06 -20.99 8.84
C VAL A 242 -26.11 -19.48 9.08
N SER A 243 -27.31 -18.93 8.92
CA SER A 243 -27.65 -17.56 9.26
C SER A 243 -27.36 -17.31 10.75
N GLY A 244 -26.35 -16.49 11.04
CA GLY A 244 -26.03 -16.12 12.44
C GLY A 244 -24.90 -15.09 12.45
N CYS A 245 -25.29 -13.82 12.45
CA CYS A 245 -24.42 -12.66 12.62
C CYS A 245 -23.64 -12.76 13.93
N VAL A 246 -22.32 -12.85 13.87
CA VAL A 246 -21.44 -12.48 14.98
C VAL A 246 -20.61 -11.31 14.49
N GLN A 247 -20.95 -10.14 15.03
CA GLN A 247 -20.15 -8.93 14.87
C GLN A 247 -18.90 -9.09 15.73
N ASP A 248 -17.76 -9.39 15.11
CA ASP A 248 -16.48 -9.21 15.76
C ASP A 248 -15.97 -7.80 15.45
N GLU A 249 -15.67 -7.07 16.53
CA GLU A 249 -15.13 -5.71 16.48
C GLU A 249 -13.90 -5.63 15.58
N VAL A 250 -14.04 -4.84 14.52
CA VAL A 250 -12.93 -4.43 13.69
C VAL A 250 -12.05 -3.50 14.51
N LEU A 251 -10.99 -4.01 15.09
CA LEU A 251 -9.90 -3.20 15.61
C LEU A 251 -9.23 -2.44 14.46
N SER A 252 -9.71 -1.23 14.26
CA SER A 252 -9.03 -0.20 13.48
C SER A 252 -7.71 0.16 14.16
N THR A 253 -6.62 -0.49 13.79
CA THR A 253 -5.28 -0.05 14.19
C THR A 253 -4.33 -0.14 13.01
N ALA A 254 -4.42 0.85 12.12
CA ALA A 254 -3.24 1.31 11.41
C ALA A 254 -2.39 2.13 12.39
N GLN A 255 -1.92 1.53 13.48
CA GLN A 255 -0.87 2.11 14.29
C GLN A 255 0.47 1.83 13.62
N LEU A 256 0.98 2.85 12.96
CA LEU A 256 2.36 2.99 12.53
C LEU A 256 3.28 2.87 13.75
N VAL A 257 3.92 1.73 13.90
CA VAL A 257 5.04 1.57 14.84
C VAL A 257 6.21 2.38 14.27
N PRO A 258 6.75 3.38 14.99
CA PRO A 258 7.94 4.08 14.54
C PRO A 258 9.15 3.14 14.61
N ALA A 259 9.97 3.15 13.56
CA ALA A 259 11.27 2.49 13.57
C ALA A 259 12.19 3.11 14.62
N PRO A 260 13.05 2.32 15.30
CA PRO A 260 13.95 2.86 16.31
C PRO A 260 14.96 3.82 15.68
N ALA A 261 14.98 5.06 16.17
CA ALA A 261 16.02 6.03 15.86
C ALA A 261 17.35 5.57 16.47
N SER A 262 18.41 5.62 15.68
CA SER A 262 19.77 5.46 16.12
C SER A 262 20.16 6.56 17.14
N SER A 263 20.81 6.12 18.19
CA SER A 263 21.31 6.84 19.35
C SER A 263 21.93 8.21 19.09
N GLY A 264 21.48 9.21 19.84
CA GLY A 264 22.16 10.47 20.05
C GLY A 264 21.56 11.25 21.23
N THR A 265 22.22 11.12 22.39
CA THR A 265 22.27 12.00 23.58
C THR A 265 21.00 12.64 24.14
N GLN A 266 20.77 12.22 25.38
CA GLN A 266 20.11 12.78 26.55
C GLN A 266 19.67 14.25 26.53
N ASP A 267 18.39 14.49 26.88
CA ASP A 267 18.10 15.32 28.04
C ASP A 267 16.69 15.03 28.62
N GLN A 268 16.62 15.20 29.95
CA GLN A 268 15.52 14.78 30.82
C GLN A 268 14.39 15.80 30.81
N ALA A 269 13.15 15.34 30.70
CA ALA A 269 12.01 16.03 31.30
C ALA A 269 10.93 15.04 31.74
N ARG A 270 10.69 15.08 33.01
CA ARG A 270 9.80 14.30 33.89
C ARG A 270 8.36 14.79 33.73
N ALA A 271 7.41 13.97 33.35
CA ALA A 271 6.00 14.28 33.55
C ALA A 271 5.22 13.04 34.06
N LYS A 272 4.40 13.30 35.04
CA LYS A 272 3.72 12.38 35.96
C LYS A 272 2.62 11.57 35.31
N THR A 273 2.57 10.29 35.62
CA THR A 273 1.45 9.36 35.46
C THR A 273 0.31 9.70 36.41
N GLN A 274 -0.91 9.78 35.86
CA GLN A 274 -2.13 9.63 36.67
C GLN A 274 -2.92 8.44 36.11
N ALA A 275 -3.13 7.48 37.00
CA ALA A 275 -4.01 6.33 36.80
C ALA A 275 -5.46 6.73 37.16
N ALA A 276 -6.43 6.16 36.45
CA ALA A 276 -7.84 6.18 36.85
C ALA A 276 -8.45 4.77 36.72
N PRO A 277 -9.53 4.45 37.41
CA PRO A 277 -9.68 3.19 38.15
C PRO A 277 -10.49 2.12 37.42
N GLU A 278 -10.23 0.89 37.82
CA GLU A 278 -11.02 -0.32 37.52
C GLU A 278 -12.44 -0.26 38.03
N SER A 279 -13.42 -0.69 37.27
CA SER A 279 -14.71 -1.11 37.76
C SER A 279 -15.01 -2.53 37.31
N SER A 280 -15.11 -3.38 38.32
CA SER A 280 -15.53 -4.78 38.28
C SER A 280 -17.03 -4.93 38.02
N ALA A 281 -17.42 -5.85 37.15
CA ALA A 281 -18.68 -6.59 37.32
C ALA A 281 -18.57 -7.97 36.66
N ALA A 282 -18.49 -8.97 37.47
CA ALA A 282 -18.58 -10.36 37.11
C ALA A 282 -20.01 -10.73 36.70
N ALA A 283 -20.17 -11.44 35.58
CA ALA A 283 -21.33 -12.29 35.36
C ALA A 283 -20.90 -13.59 34.69
N ASN A 284 -20.85 -14.61 35.53
CA ASN A 284 -20.66 -16.00 35.21
C ASN A 284 -21.85 -16.53 34.39
N ARG A 285 -21.62 -17.01 33.14
CA ARG A 285 -22.49 -18.00 32.49
C ARG A 285 -21.63 -19.02 31.77
N GLN A 286 -21.49 -20.18 32.40
CA GLN A 286 -21.07 -21.41 31.79
C GLN A 286 -22.11 -21.79 30.71
N SER A 287 -21.75 -21.66 29.45
CA SER A 287 -22.31 -22.43 28.35
C SER A 287 -21.23 -23.40 27.89
N ALA A 288 -21.51 -24.68 28.02
CA ALA A 288 -20.65 -25.71 27.47
C ALA A 288 -20.68 -25.61 25.94
N ASP A 289 -19.66 -24.96 25.38
CA ASP A 289 -19.40 -24.99 23.95
C ASP A 289 -18.95 -26.41 23.60
N VAL A 290 -19.85 -27.15 22.96
CA VAL A 290 -19.44 -28.24 22.07
C VAL A 290 -18.73 -27.55 20.92
N ALA A 291 -17.39 -27.50 20.96
CA ALA A 291 -16.58 -27.06 19.87
C ALA A 291 -16.87 -27.99 18.68
N ALA A 292 -17.71 -27.51 17.75
CA ALA A 292 -17.83 -28.14 16.46
C ALA A 292 -16.41 -28.11 15.85
N LEU A 293 -15.82 -29.29 15.63
CA LEU A 293 -14.54 -29.43 14.92
C LEU A 293 -14.76 -28.82 13.53
N GLU A 294 -14.24 -27.63 13.34
CA GLU A 294 -14.22 -27.01 12.01
C GLU A 294 -13.42 -27.94 11.10
N PRO A 295 -13.92 -28.28 9.90
CA PRO A 295 -13.21 -29.16 9.00
C PRO A 295 -11.85 -28.55 8.67
N GLU A 296 -10.79 -29.29 8.94
CA GLU A 296 -9.42 -28.85 8.65
C GLU A 296 -9.19 -28.74 7.14
N THR A 297 -8.87 -27.56 6.68
CA THR A 297 -8.57 -27.31 5.25
C THR A 297 -7.15 -27.69 4.86
N GLY A 298 -6.23 -27.77 5.83
CA GLY A 298 -4.80 -27.89 5.59
C GLY A 298 -4.16 -26.66 4.93
N LEU A 299 -4.94 -25.58 4.68
CA LEU A 299 -4.46 -24.35 4.04
C LEU A 299 -4.20 -23.30 5.15
N TYR A 300 -2.97 -22.76 5.17
CA TYR A 300 -2.52 -21.78 6.16
C TYR A 300 -2.18 -20.45 5.50
N PRO A 301 -3.18 -19.56 5.27
CA PRO A 301 -2.94 -18.27 4.64
C PRO A 301 -2.08 -17.38 5.52
N CYS A 302 -0.98 -16.83 4.98
CA CYS A 302 -0.12 -15.94 5.74
C CYS A 302 0.52 -14.84 4.87
N GLY A 303 0.98 -13.81 5.55
CA GLY A 303 1.73 -12.70 4.96
C GLY A 303 0.87 -11.73 4.17
N GLU A 304 1.52 -10.97 3.31
CA GLU A 304 0.90 -9.87 2.55
C GLU A 304 -0.11 -10.39 1.51
N GLY A 305 0.24 -11.45 0.78
CA GLY A 305 -0.65 -12.05 -0.22
C GLY A 305 -1.98 -12.49 0.37
N ALA A 306 -1.98 -13.06 1.57
CA ALA A 306 -3.18 -13.50 2.26
C ALA A 306 -3.93 -12.35 2.98
N GLY A 307 -3.43 -11.11 2.93
CA GLY A 307 -4.08 -9.94 3.50
C GLY A 307 -3.74 -9.65 4.97
N TYR A 308 -2.75 -10.33 5.57
CA TYR A 308 -2.39 -10.20 7.00
C TYR A 308 -1.15 -9.33 7.27
N ALA A 309 -0.54 -8.80 6.24
CA ALA A 309 0.63 -7.94 6.36
C ALA A 309 0.61 -6.85 5.29
N GLY A 310 1.33 -5.76 5.53
CA GLY A 310 1.52 -4.65 4.59
C GLY A 310 2.99 -4.30 4.37
N GLY A 311 3.91 -5.23 4.58
CA GLY A 311 5.33 -5.02 4.38
C GLY A 311 6.18 -6.21 4.81
N ILE A 312 7.47 -6.19 4.49
CA ILE A 312 8.41 -7.31 4.65
C ILE A 312 8.45 -7.86 6.09
N MET A 313 8.64 -6.97 7.07
CA MET A 313 8.75 -7.39 8.48
C MET A 313 7.45 -7.94 9.04
N SER A 314 6.31 -7.31 8.74
CA SER A 314 5.00 -7.79 9.18
C SER A 314 4.64 -9.12 8.52
N ALA A 315 5.02 -9.33 7.25
CA ALA A 315 4.82 -10.61 6.55
C ALA A 315 5.66 -11.73 7.18
N ALA A 316 6.93 -11.44 7.52
CA ALA A 316 7.79 -12.39 8.21
C ALA A 316 7.24 -12.78 9.59
N CYS A 317 6.80 -11.81 10.39
CA CYS A 317 6.20 -12.05 11.70
C CYS A 317 4.91 -12.87 11.61
N ASP A 318 4.06 -12.59 10.63
CA ASP A 318 2.85 -13.36 10.41
C ASP A 318 3.15 -14.79 9.98
N GLY A 319 4.12 -14.99 9.07
CA GLY A 319 4.60 -16.31 8.67
C GLY A 319 5.11 -17.14 9.85
N LEU A 320 5.87 -16.54 10.77
CA LEU A 320 6.32 -17.22 11.99
C LEU A 320 5.16 -17.64 12.90
N ARG A 321 4.14 -16.79 13.08
CA ARG A 321 2.95 -17.13 13.87
C ARG A 321 2.19 -18.33 13.26
N VAL A 322 2.01 -18.31 11.95
CA VAL A 322 1.32 -19.39 11.23
C VAL A 322 2.12 -20.69 11.29
N ALA A 323 3.45 -20.62 11.09
CA ALA A 323 4.31 -21.79 11.23
C ALA A 323 4.27 -22.38 12.65
N SER A 324 4.24 -21.56 13.68
CA SER A 324 4.10 -22.03 15.07
C SER A 324 2.79 -22.75 15.29
N ALA A 325 1.67 -22.21 14.80
CA ALA A 325 0.36 -22.85 14.89
C ALA A 325 0.31 -24.19 14.16
N LEU A 326 0.92 -24.27 12.97
CA LEU A 326 1.05 -25.52 12.22
C LEU A 326 1.85 -26.57 13.01
N VAL A 327 3.01 -26.19 13.58
CA VAL A 327 3.83 -27.09 14.39
C VAL A 327 3.06 -27.61 15.62
N GLU A 328 2.28 -26.73 16.27
CA GLU A 328 1.44 -27.15 17.40
C GLU A 328 0.35 -28.14 16.98
N SER A 329 -0.28 -27.94 15.82
CA SER A 329 -1.32 -28.85 15.32
C SER A 329 -0.79 -30.24 14.94
N LEU A 330 0.53 -30.36 14.65
CA LEU A 330 1.18 -31.61 14.29
C LEU A 330 1.80 -32.35 15.49
N ARG A 331 1.75 -31.78 16.71
CA ARG A 331 2.27 -32.47 17.89
C ARG A 331 1.35 -33.65 18.25
N PRO A 332 1.88 -34.86 18.42
CA PRO A 332 1.09 -35.96 18.94
C PRO A 332 0.64 -35.63 20.38
N GLU A 333 -0.60 -35.97 20.72
CA GLU A 333 -1.18 -35.90 22.09
C GLU A 333 -0.37 -36.71 23.10
#